data_e2269f73e65bd7c66957df28f68e6960
#
_entry.id   e2269f73e65bd7c66957df28f68e6960
#
_cell.length_a   1.000
_cell.length_b   1.000
_cell.length_c   1.000
_cell.angle_alpha   90.00
_cell.angle_beta   90.00
_cell.angle_gamma   90.00
#
_symmetry.space_group_name_H-M   'P 1'
#
loop_
_entity.id
_entity.type
_entity.pdbx_description
1 polymer ?
#
loop_
_entity_poly.entity_id
_entity_poly.type
_entity_poly.pdbx_seq_one_letter_code
_entity_poly.pdbx_strand_id
1 'polypeptide(L)'
;MSEIEIEPKNILKTALFGGIGAIFIIIFFMSWTDIDPGEEGFVYRPYTGGIDTSENYSEGTYFIMPWNEMITYNVLQQSRNYESKVMEKNGMEIGIDVTINYNPMQGKTPNLHLKHGKAYELSLIHI
;
A
#
# COMPACT_ATOMS: atom_id res chain seq x y z
N MET A 1 -16.73 -11.85 55.87
CA MET A 1 -17.04 -11.44 54.47
C MET A 1 -16.84 -9.92 54.42
N SER A 2 -15.73 -9.49 53.87
CA SER A 2 -15.48 -8.08 53.67
C SER A 2 -16.25 -7.63 52.45
N GLU A 3 -17.32 -6.90 52.64
CA GLU A 3 -17.99 -6.16 51.58
C GLU A 3 -16.98 -5.15 51.02
N ILE A 4 -16.59 -5.37 49.77
CA ILE A 4 -15.80 -4.41 49.04
C ILE A 4 -16.77 -3.27 48.69
N GLU A 5 -16.80 -2.23 49.51
CA GLU A 5 -17.48 -0.97 49.17
C GLU A 5 -16.72 -0.34 47.99
N ILE A 6 -17.21 -0.65 46.82
CA ILE A 6 -16.68 -0.06 45.58
C ILE A 6 -17.30 1.33 45.44
N GLU A 7 -16.57 2.35 45.91
CA GLU A 7 -17.00 3.73 45.71
C GLU A 7 -17.22 4.02 44.22
N PRO A 8 -18.36 4.58 43.82
CA PRO A 8 -18.69 4.83 42.41
C PRO A 8 -17.64 5.71 41.71
N LYS A 9 -16.93 6.53 42.48
CA LYS A 9 -15.85 7.39 41.99
C LYS A 9 -14.60 6.62 41.54
N ASN A 10 -14.34 5.48 42.17
CA ASN A 10 -13.20 4.60 41.83
C ASN A 10 -13.55 3.72 40.63
N ILE A 11 -14.81 3.28 40.49
CA ILE A 11 -15.30 2.53 39.33
C ILE A 11 -15.14 3.38 38.06
N LEU A 12 -15.53 4.64 38.12
CA LEU A 12 -15.43 5.55 36.96
C LEU A 12 -13.96 5.77 36.55
N LYS A 13 -13.05 5.94 37.50
CA LYS A 13 -11.61 6.07 37.21
C LYS A 13 -11.05 4.77 36.60
N THR A 14 -11.37 3.62 37.18
CA THR A 14 -10.90 2.32 36.67
C THR A 14 -11.46 2.05 35.29
N ALA A 15 -12.73 2.36 35.02
CA ALA A 15 -13.33 2.23 33.71
C ALA A 15 -12.70 3.19 32.68
N LEU A 16 -12.38 4.40 33.09
CA LEU A 16 -11.70 5.39 32.24
C LEU A 16 -10.27 4.91 31.86
N PHE A 17 -9.48 4.48 32.84
CA PHE A 17 -8.13 3.97 32.61
C PHE A 17 -8.15 2.66 31.79
N GLY A 18 -9.09 1.78 32.05
CA GLY A 18 -9.30 0.55 31.28
C GLY A 18 -9.70 0.84 29.83
N GLY A 19 -10.59 1.81 29.62
CA GLY A 19 -10.99 2.27 28.27
C GLY A 19 -9.84 2.88 27.49
N ILE A 20 -9.06 3.77 28.10
CA ILE A 20 -7.87 4.35 27.48
C ILE A 20 -6.85 3.27 27.14
N GLY A 21 -6.59 2.33 28.04
CA GLY A 21 -5.68 1.21 27.80
C GLY A 21 -6.14 0.33 26.63
N ALA A 22 -7.43 0.02 26.55
CA ALA A 22 -7.99 -0.74 25.43
C ALA A 22 -7.82 0.00 24.09
N ILE A 23 -8.03 1.31 24.04
CA ILE A 23 -7.83 2.12 22.85
C ILE A 23 -6.35 2.09 22.43
N PHE A 24 -5.41 2.21 23.34
CA PHE A 24 -3.98 2.12 23.05
C PHE A 24 -3.60 0.76 22.46
N ILE A 25 -4.16 -0.33 22.99
CA ILE A 25 -3.91 -1.68 22.48
C ILE A 25 -4.44 -1.81 21.05
N ILE A 26 -5.64 -1.32 20.78
CA ILE A 26 -6.23 -1.36 19.43
C ILE A 26 -5.37 -0.56 18.44
N ILE A 27 -4.94 0.64 18.80
CA ILE A 27 -4.08 1.49 17.97
C ILE A 27 -2.74 0.78 17.70
N PHE A 28 -2.16 0.14 18.70
CA PHE A 28 -0.90 -0.60 18.56
C PHE A 28 -1.01 -1.75 17.55
N PHE A 29 -2.09 -2.54 17.62
CA PHE A 29 -2.31 -3.63 16.65
C PHE A 29 -2.64 -3.12 15.24
N MET A 30 -3.29 -1.98 15.11
CA MET A 30 -3.59 -1.36 13.81
C MET A 30 -2.37 -0.71 13.14
N SER A 31 -1.29 -0.48 13.87
CA SER A 31 -0.07 0.14 13.37
C SER A 31 0.86 -0.83 12.63
N TRP A 32 0.51 -2.10 12.55
CA TRP A 32 1.33 -3.14 11.94
C TRP A 32 0.98 -3.29 10.47
N THR A 33 1.97 -3.18 9.59
CA THR A 33 1.79 -3.31 8.14
C THR A 33 2.88 -4.17 7.55
N ASP A 34 2.49 -5.13 6.73
CA ASP A 34 3.39 -6.03 6.02
C ASP A 34 3.50 -5.62 4.55
N ILE A 35 4.70 -5.71 4.00
CA ILE A 35 4.99 -5.53 2.57
C ILE A 35 5.41 -6.89 2.03
N ASP A 36 4.70 -7.37 1.01
CA ASP A 36 4.94 -8.68 0.42
C ASP A 36 6.29 -8.73 -0.33
N PRO A 37 6.90 -9.93 -0.42
CA PRO A 37 8.11 -10.11 -1.20
C PRO A 37 7.93 -9.71 -2.67
N GLY A 38 8.84 -8.87 -3.17
CA GLY A 38 8.78 -8.33 -4.52
C GLY A 38 7.93 -7.09 -4.66
N GLU A 39 7.51 -6.49 -3.54
CA GLU A 39 6.89 -5.18 -3.50
C GLU A 39 7.79 -4.15 -2.81
N GLU A 40 7.66 -2.92 -3.22
CA GLU A 40 8.19 -1.75 -2.51
C GLU A 40 7.04 -0.85 -2.06
N GLY A 41 7.14 -0.34 -0.84
CA GLY A 41 6.18 0.55 -0.26
C GLY A 41 6.74 1.94 0.00
N PHE A 42 5.86 2.91 0.06
CA PHE A 42 6.13 4.24 0.59
C PHE A 42 4.95 4.72 1.42
N VAL A 43 5.24 5.56 2.40
CA VAL A 43 4.24 6.06 3.33
C VAL A 43 3.58 7.32 2.78
N TYR A 44 2.25 7.29 2.70
CA TYR A 44 1.45 8.47 2.47
C TYR A 44 1.01 9.05 3.82
N ARG A 45 1.36 10.33 4.05
CA ARG A 45 1.07 11.08 5.28
C ARG A 45 0.04 12.17 5.00
N PRO A 46 -1.26 11.90 5.18
CA PRO A 46 -2.31 12.87 4.82
C PRO A 46 -2.23 14.19 5.60
N TYR A 47 -1.69 14.15 6.81
CA TYR A 47 -1.66 15.32 7.70
C TYR A 47 -0.31 16.06 7.74
N THR A 48 0.79 15.49 7.26
CA THR A 48 2.14 16.02 7.45
C THR A 48 3.02 16.07 6.20
N GLY A 49 2.43 16.18 5.00
CA GLY A 49 3.25 16.42 3.82
C GLY A 49 3.00 15.52 2.62
N GLY A 50 1.99 14.65 2.66
CA GLY A 50 1.63 13.80 1.53
C GLY A 50 2.58 12.62 1.33
N ILE A 51 3.05 12.41 0.10
CA ILE A 51 3.92 11.28 -0.25
C ILE A 51 5.35 11.58 0.16
N ASP A 52 5.92 10.72 0.99
CA ASP A 52 7.33 10.77 1.33
C ASP A 52 8.16 10.09 0.24
N THR A 53 8.86 10.92 -0.55
CA THR A 53 9.69 10.43 -1.66
C THR A 53 11.12 10.06 -1.23
N SER A 54 11.47 10.33 0.00
CA SER A 54 12.81 10.10 0.54
C SER A 54 12.99 8.71 1.14
N GLU A 55 11.90 8.09 1.58
CA GLU A 55 11.92 6.78 2.21
C GLU A 55 11.18 5.75 1.36
N ASN A 56 11.89 4.72 0.93
CA ASN A 56 11.33 3.51 0.33
C ASN A 56 11.46 2.36 1.31
N TYR A 57 10.38 1.65 1.47
CA TYR A 57 10.31 0.46 2.31
C TYR A 57 10.33 -0.77 1.42
N SER A 58 11.32 -1.62 1.62
CA SER A 58 11.42 -2.92 0.96
C SER A 58 10.47 -3.94 1.60
N GLU A 59 10.48 -5.16 1.11
CA GLU A 59 9.76 -6.28 1.73
C GLU A 59 10.04 -6.40 3.23
N GLY A 60 9.01 -6.67 4.02
CA GLY A 60 9.09 -6.85 5.47
C GLY A 60 7.94 -6.23 6.23
N THR A 61 8.03 -6.34 7.54
CA THR A 61 7.02 -5.83 8.47
C THR A 61 7.44 -4.50 9.06
N TYR A 62 6.59 -3.49 8.95
CA TYR A 62 6.85 -2.14 9.41
C TYR A 62 5.78 -1.66 10.37
N PHE A 63 6.21 -0.80 11.29
CA PHE A 63 5.33 -0.13 12.22
C PHE A 63 5.10 1.30 11.75
N ILE A 64 3.86 1.57 11.34
CA ILE A 64 3.44 2.90 10.87
C ILE A 64 2.28 3.42 11.70
N MET A 65 2.16 4.74 11.81
CA MET A 65 1.04 5.35 12.53
C MET A 65 -0.29 5.01 11.85
N PRO A 66 -1.36 4.74 12.61
CA PRO A 66 -2.65 4.26 12.07
C PRO A 66 -3.36 5.25 11.14
N TRP A 67 -2.96 6.51 11.14
CA TRP A 67 -3.46 7.54 10.22
C TRP A 67 -2.62 7.70 8.94
N ASN A 68 -1.48 7.01 8.85
CA ASN A 68 -0.67 6.95 7.65
C ASN A 68 -1.06 5.72 6.83
N GLU A 69 -0.93 5.82 5.53
CA GLU A 69 -1.24 4.73 4.60
C GLU A 69 0.04 4.25 3.93
N MET A 70 0.26 2.93 3.95
CA MET A 70 1.32 2.30 3.15
C MET A 70 0.78 2.00 1.77
N ILE A 71 1.43 2.54 0.75
CA ILE A 71 1.11 2.27 -0.66
C ILE A 71 2.21 1.38 -1.21
N THR A 72 1.85 0.16 -1.65
CA THR A 72 2.79 -0.81 -2.20
C THR A 72 2.68 -0.89 -3.71
N TYR A 73 3.80 -1.17 -4.36
CA TYR A 73 3.94 -1.42 -5.79
C TYR A 73 4.78 -2.65 -6.03
N ASN A 74 4.30 -3.49 -6.93
CA ASN A 74 5.06 -4.65 -7.37
C ASN A 74 6.22 -4.19 -8.25
N VAL A 75 7.44 -4.51 -7.83
CA VAL A 75 8.70 -4.16 -8.52
C VAL A 75 9.30 -5.34 -9.28
N LEU A 76 8.63 -6.50 -9.26
CA LEU A 76 9.02 -7.63 -10.07
C LEU A 76 8.78 -7.36 -11.55
N GLN A 77 9.50 -8.09 -12.37
CA GLN A 77 9.31 -8.03 -13.82
C GLN A 77 7.88 -8.45 -14.18
N GLN A 78 7.15 -7.56 -14.83
CA GLN A 78 5.81 -7.80 -15.34
C GLN A 78 5.89 -8.15 -16.83
N SER A 79 5.10 -9.14 -17.23
CA SER A 79 4.98 -9.56 -18.63
C SER A 79 3.52 -9.44 -19.07
N ARG A 80 3.28 -8.71 -20.12
CA ARG A 80 1.94 -8.55 -20.73
C ARG A 80 1.99 -8.99 -22.17
N ASN A 81 1.09 -9.89 -22.51
CA ASN A 81 0.91 -10.37 -23.89
C ASN A 81 -0.25 -9.63 -24.53
N TYR A 82 -0.02 -9.09 -25.71
CA TYR A 82 -1.02 -8.46 -26.54
C TYR A 82 -1.14 -9.21 -27.85
N GLU A 83 -2.32 -9.78 -28.08
CA GLU A 83 -2.69 -10.39 -29.35
C GLU A 83 -3.46 -9.36 -30.17
N SER A 84 -3.00 -9.05 -31.34
CA SER A 84 -3.69 -8.17 -32.28
C SER A 84 -3.84 -8.86 -33.62
N LYS A 85 -5.06 -8.90 -34.12
CA LYS A 85 -5.36 -9.38 -35.48
C LYS A 85 -5.50 -8.19 -36.39
N VAL A 86 -4.64 -8.10 -37.37
CA VAL A 86 -4.66 -7.04 -38.37
C VAL A 86 -5.06 -7.64 -39.72
N MET A 87 -6.07 -7.05 -40.34
CA MET A 87 -6.46 -7.42 -41.73
C MET A 87 -5.57 -6.66 -42.71
N GLU A 88 -4.87 -7.39 -43.56
CA GLU A 88 -4.15 -6.82 -44.67
C GLU A 88 -5.13 -6.43 -45.79
N LYS A 89 -4.71 -5.48 -46.65
CA LYS A 89 -5.47 -4.96 -47.79
C LYS A 89 -5.93 -6.06 -48.78
N ASN A 90 -5.27 -7.20 -48.75
CA ASN A 90 -5.56 -8.38 -49.57
C ASN A 90 -6.50 -9.39 -48.90
N GLY A 91 -7.09 -9.09 -47.74
CA GLY A 91 -8.03 -9.94 -47.02
C GLY A 91 -7.38 -11.07 -46.19
N MET A 92 -6.07 -11.09 -46.04
CA MET A 92 -5.40 -12.03 -45.16
C MET A 92 -5.38 -11.49 -43.71
N GLU A 93 -5.73 -12.34 -42.75
CA GLU A 93 -5.60 -12.06 -41.34
C GLU A 93 -4.17 -12.38 -40.88
N ILE A 94 -3.48 -11.38 -40.37
CA ILE A 94 -2.15 -11.54 -39.73
C ILE A 94 -2.35 -11.41 -38.22
N GLY A 95 -2.05 -12.49 -37.48
CA GLY A 95 -1.96 -12.47 -36.04
C GLY A 95 -0.58 -11.92 -35.61
N ILE A 96 -0.58 -10.91 -34.78
CA ILE A 96 0.65 -10.35 -34.21
C ILE A 96 0.57 -10.54 -32.69
N ASP A 97 1.51 -11.31 -32.14
CA ASP A 97 1.67 -11.50 -30.69
C ASP A 97 2.84 -10.66 -30.21
N VAL A 98 2.56 -9.70 -29.35
CA VAL A 98 3.57 -8.83 -28.76
C VAL A 98 3.62 -9.07 -27.26
N THR A 99 4.79 -9.47 -26.77
CA THR A 99 5.06 -9.59 -25.33
C THR A 99 5.89 -8.40 -24.89
N ILE A 100 5.34 -7.63 -23.96
CA ILE A 100 6.04 -6.50 -23.33
C ILE A 100 6.46 -6.90 -21.93
N ASN A 101 7.76 -6.90 -21.70
CA ASN A 101 8.35 -7.12 -20.38
C ASN A 101 8.84 -5.78 -19.83
N TYR A 102 8.37 -5.43 -18.65
CA TYR A 102 8.79 -4.20 -17.96
C TYR A 102 8.92 -4.47 -16.46
N ASN A 103 9.77 -3.69 -15.82
CA ASN A 103 9.88 -3.66 -14.37
C ASN A 103 10.03 -2.20 -13.90
N PRO A 104 9.33 -1.80 -12.83
CA PRO A 104 9.56 -0.52 -12.20
C PRO A 104 10.99 -0.45 -11.63
N MET A 105 11.61 0.72 -11.71
CA MET A 105 12.92 0.92 -11.08
C MET A 105 12.76 0.93 -9.58
N GLN A 106 13.48 0.06 -8.91
CA GLN A 106 13.57 0.03 -7.45
C GLN A 106 14.03 1.39 -6.91
N GLY A 107 13.44 1.80 -5.80
CA GLY A 107 13.76 3.08 -5.16
C GLY A 107 13.14 4.32 -5.80
N LYS A 108 12.38 4.19 -6.90
CA LYS A 108 11.70 5.33 -7.58
C LYS A 108 10.18 5.22 -7.58
N THR A 109 9.64 4.30 -6.85
CA THR A 109 8.20 4.01 -6.75
C THR A 109 7.36 5.24 -6.33
N PRO A 110 7.77 6.08 -5.36
CA PRO A 110 7.03 7.29 -5.01
C PRO A 110 6.92 8.29 -6.16
N ASN A 111 8.01 8.44 -6.92
CA ASN A 111 8.04 9.35 -8.09
C ASN A 111 7.16 8.83 -9.23
N LEU A 112 7.08 7.51 -9.40
CA LEU A 112 6.20 6.86 -10.36
C LEU A 112 4.73 7.15 -10.02
N HIS A 113 4.37 7.03 -8.74
CA HIS A 113 3.02 7.32 -8.27
C HIS A 113 2.63 8.80 -8.49
N LEU A 114 3.52 9.74 -8.20
CA LEU A 114 3.28 11.17 -8.41
C LEU A 114 3.04 11.52 -9.88
N LYS A 115 3.73 10.83 -10.81
CA LYS A 115 3.62 11.09 -12.25
C LYS A 115 2.43 10.42 -12.93
N HIS A 116 2.14 9.18 -12.57
CA HIS A 116 1.24 8.31 -13.33
C HIS A 116 0.13 7.67 -12.48
N GLY A 117 0.19 7.81 -11.16
CA GLY A 117 -0.75 7.17 -10.23
C GLY A 117 -0.70 5.64 -10.28
N LYS A 118 -1.75 4.99 -9.83
CA LYS A 118 -1.87 3.52 -9.85
C LYS A 118 -2.05 2.92 -11.26
N ALA A 119 -2.35 3.77 -12.26
CA ALA A 119 -2.59 3.34 -13.65
C ALA A 119 -1.34 3.48 -14.54
N TYR A 120 -0.14 3.45 -13.97
CA TYR A 120 1.11 3.61 -14.74
C TYR A 120 1.29 2.56 -15.85
N GLU A 121 0.76 1.35 -15.67
CA GLU A 121 0.79 0.29 -16.68
C GLU A 121 0.13 0.72 -17.99
N LEU A 122 -1.05 1.35 -17.88
CA LEU A 122 -1.79 1.85 -19.05
C LEU A 122 -1.06 3.02 -19.72
N SER A 123 -0.36 3.84 -18.93
CA SER A 123 0.44 4.96 -19.44
C SER A 123 1.66 4.50 -20.25
N LEU A 124 2.29 3.38 -19.86
CA LEU A 124 3.40 2.78 -20.61
C LEU A 124 2.97 2.21 -21.96
N ILE A 125 1.74 1.75 -22.09
CA ILE A 125 1.20 1.17 -23.32
C ILE A 125 0.84 2.26 -24.35
N HIS A 126 0.47 3.45 -23.89
CA HIS A 126 0.09 4.58 -24.76
C HIS A 126 1.28 5.40 -25.31
N ILE A 127 2.47 5.07 -24.87
CA ILE A 127 3.69 5.64 -25.46
C ILE A 127 4.11 4.76 -26.64
#